data_05927cbe436b488977c616cef7ecee7f
#
_entry.id   05927cbe436b488977c616cef7ecee7f
#
_cell.length_a   1.000
_cell.length_b   1.000
_cell.length_c   1.000
_cell.angle_alpha   90.00
_cell.angle_beta   90.00
_cell.angle_gamma   90.00
#
_symmetry.space_group_name_H-M   'P 1'
#
loop_
_entity.id
_entity.type
_entity.pdbx_description
1 polymer ?
#
loop_
_entity_poly.entity_id
_entity_poly.type
_entity_poly.pdbx_seq_one_letter_code
_entity_poly.pdbx_strand_id
1 'polypeptide(L)'
;FPTVQILITGIGRDNARRLTIETLNESDAKAVLTCGFAGGLNPALPRGTVLFAGDDNFPHIEYLKKAGAKPGSFHCTDRVLITKEEKEAAHEAVGADAVEMESGTIQQLCDEASVPCATVRVISDAADETLPLDFNQLLSTDNTISHAALAKALINSPERIPDLIRFRSKITECAERLSAVLTDALIQNIQSSP
;
A
#
# COMPACT_ATOMS: atom_id res chain seq x y z
N PHE A 1 17.70 -0.42 21.70
CA PHE A 1 16.38 -0.67 21.09
C PHE A 1 16.53 -0.50 19.58
N PRO A 2 15.90 -1.35 18.76
CA PRO A 2 15.89 -1.11 17.32
C PRO A 2 15.24 0.25 17.04
N THR A 3 15.93 1.09 16.28
CA THR A 3 15.41 2.38 15.87
C THR A 3 14.54 2.19 14.65
N VAL A 4 13.29 2.61 14.70
CA VAL A 4 12.38 2.61 13.54
C VAL A 4 12.42 4.01 12.92
N GLN A 5 12.80 4.10 11.66
CA GLN A 5 12.69 5.31 10.86
C GLN A 5 11.46 5.19 9.95
N ILE A 6 10.63 6.21 9.92
CA ILE A 6 9.45 6.26 9.05
C ILE A 6 9.74 7.21 7.89
N LEU A 7 9.57 6.70 6.67
CA LEU A 7 9.73 7.45 5.44
C LEU A 7 8.38 7.52 4.71
N ILE A 8 7.95 8.71 4.32
CA ILE A 8 6.75 8.91 3.51
C ILE A 8 7.19 9.17 2.08
N THR A 9 7.01 8.16 1.21
CA THR A 9 7.46 8.22 -0.19
C THR A 9 6.55 9.05 -1.09
N GLY A 10 5.27 9.21 -0.71
CA GLY A 10 4.24 9.71 -1.62
C GLY A 10 3.75 8.62 -2.57
N ILE A 11 3.07 9.00 -3.64
CA ILE A 11 2.43 8.09 -4.59
C ILE A 11 3.36 7.82 -5.77
N GLY A 12 3.41 6.56 -6.18
CA GLY A 12 4.00 6.11 -7.45
C GLY A 12 5.48 5.77 -7.40
N ARG A 13 5.87 5.05 -8.43
CA ARG A 13 7.18 4.40 -8.60
C ARG A 13 8.37 5.37 -8.46
N ASP A 14 8.29 6.54 -9.09
CA ASP A 14 9.45 7.46 -9.15
C ASP A 14 9.76 8.07 -7.78
N ASN A 15 8.73 8.46 -7.04
CA ASN A 15 8.88 8.96 -5.67
C ASN A 15 9.44 7.86 -4.74
N ALA A 16 8.87 6.65 -4.82
CA ALA A 16 9.35 5.51 -4.07
C ALA A 16 10.81 5.19 -4.39
N ARG A 17 11.18 5.17 -5.69
CA ARG A 17 12.55 4.91 -6.14
C ARG A 17 13.54 5.92 -5.56
N ARG A 18 13.28 7.20 -5.77
CA ARG A 18 14.18 8.27 -5.33
C ARG A 18 14.44 8.22 -3.83
N LEU A 19 13.37 8.18 -3.03
CA LEU A 19 13.48 8.21 -1.58
C LEU A 19 14.05 6.92 -0.99
N THR A 20 13.78 5.77 -1.60
CA THR A 20 14.39 4.50 -1.17
C THR A 20 15.89 4.51 -1.42
N ILE A 21 16.36 4.98 -2.58
CA ILE A 21 17.80 5.10 -2.87
C ILE A 21 18.48 6.03 -1.88
N GLU A 22 17.91 7.23 -1.64
CA GLU A 22 18.44 8.18 -0.66
C GLU A 22 18.56 7.53 0.72
N THR A 23 17.49 6.88 1.18
CA THR A 23 17.46 6.26 2.52
C THR A 23 18.45 5.10 2.65
N LEU A 24 18.54 4.21 1.66
CA LEU A 24 19.47 3.08 1.70
C LEU A 24 20.94 3.54 1.68
N ASN A 25 21.24 4.66 1.02
CA ASN A 25 22.59 5.22 0.99
C ASN A 25 22.97 5.96 2.30
N GLU A 26 22.00 6.53 2.99
CA GLU A 26 22.21 7.36 4.17
C GLU A 26 22.02 6.62 5.50
N SER A 27 21.44 5.42 5.47
CA SER A 27 21.14 4.63 6.65
C SER A 27 21.77 3.24 6.62
N ASP A 28 22.00 2.67 7.79
CA ASP A 28 22.38 1.25 7.96
C ASP A 28 21.13 0.40 8.23
N ALA A 29 20.13 0.52 7.33
CA ALA A 29 18.87 -0.18 7.46
C ALA A 29 19.09 -1.70 7.43
N LYS A 30 18.59 -2.40 8.45
CA LYS A 30 18.71 -3.87 8.55
C LYS A 30 17.54 -4.60 7.92
N ALA A 31 16.44 -3.92 7.72
CA ALA A 31 15.27 -4.40 7.01
C ALA A 31 14.42 -3.21 6.56
N VAL A 32 13.68 -3.37 5.48
CA VAL A 32 12.72 -2.37 4.96
C VAL A 32 11.32 -2.97 4.97
N LEU A 33 10.37 -2.26 5.56
CA LEU A 33 8.96 -2.60 5.50
C LEU A 33 8.21 -1.52 4.72
N THR A 34 7.72 -1.84 3.53
CA THR A 34 6.82 -0.94 2.81
C THR A 34 5.38 -1.19 3.21
N CYS A 35 4.66 -0.14 3.59
CA CYS A 35 3.27 -0.27 4.04
C CYS A 35 2.37 0.82 3.44
N GLY A 36 1.09 0.50 3.30
CA GLY A 36 0.10 1.42 2.74
C GLY A 36 -1.20 0.73 2.31
N PHE A 37 -1.88 1.35 1.36
CA PHE A 37 -3.11 0.85 0.78
C PHE A 37 -2.86 0.06 -0.51
N ALA A 38 -3.80 -0.83 -0.84
CA ALA A 38 -3.86 -1.51 -2.13
C ALA A 38 -5.32 -1.69 -2.56
N GLY A 39 -5.60 -1.64 -3.85
CA GLY A 39 -6.88 -2.06 -4.40
C GLY A 39 -6.99 -3.59 -4.40
N GLY A 40 -8.11 -4.14 -3.98
CA GLY A 40 -8.37 -5.58 -4.00
C GLY A 40 -8.56 -6.08 -5.44
N LEU A 41 -7.92 -7.19 -5.79
CA LEU A 41 -8.12 -7.90 -7.04
C LEU A 41 -8.84 -9.23 -6.82
N ASN A 42 -8.49 -9.95 -5.76
CA ASN A 42 -9.09 -11.22 -5.41
C ASN A 42 -10.47 -11.02 -4.74
N PRO A 43 -11.58 -11.50 -5.37
CA PRO A 43 -12.92 -11.29 -4.82
C PRO A 43 -13.18 -12.02 -3.50
N ALA A 44 -12.34 -12.99 -3.11
CA ALA A 44 -12.44 -13.66 -1.82
C ALA A 44 -11.88 -12.83 -0.65
N LEU A 45 -11.23 -11.71 -0.95
CA LEU A 45 -10.58 -10.86 0.06
C LEU A 45 -11.36 -9.54 0.23
N PRO A 46 -12.09 -9.37 1.34
CA PRO A 46 -12.85 -8.14 1.57
C PRO A 46 -11.95 -6.95 1.88
N ARG A 47 -12.48 -5.73 1.67
CA ARG A 47 -11.88 -4.49 2.17
C ARG A 47 -11.50 -4.61 3.64
N GLY A 48 -10.39 -3.99 4.04
CA GLY A 48 -9.83 -4.04 5.37
C GLY A 48 -8.99 -5.30 5.64
N THR A 49 -8.89 -6.24 4.69
CA THR A 49 -7.93 -7.33 4.81
C THR A 49 -6.51 -6.76 4.74
N VAL A 50 -5.67 -7.09 5.72
CA VAL A 50 -4.25 -6.75 5.70
C VAL A 50 -3.48 -7.92 5.09
N LEU A 51 -2.78 -7.65 4.00
CA LEU A 51 -1.95 -8.61 3.28
C LEU A 51 -0.47 -8.29 3.50
N PHE A 52 0.36 -9.32 3.45
CA PHE A 52 1.81 -9.15 3.41
C PHE A 52 2.44 -10.08 2.37
N ALA A 53 3.54 -9.62 1.79
CA ALA A 53 4.49 -10.40 1.02
C ALA A 53 5.90 -9.97 1.42
N GLY A 54 6.88 -10.86 1.36
CA GLY A 54 8.25 -10.52 1.69
C GLY A 54 9.17 -11.71 1.60
N ASP A 55 10.45 -11.45 1.75
CA ASP A 55 11.48 -12.46 1.74
C ASP A 55 11.36 -13.38 2.96
N ASP A 56 11.68 -14.65 2.79
CA ASP A 56 11.72 -15.63 3.90
C ASP A 56 12.67 -15.18 5.02
N ASN A 57 13.66 -14.37 4.69
CA ASN A 57 14.64 -13.80 5.62
C ASN A 57 14.18 -12.50 6.30
N PHE A 58 12.99 -11.97 5.97
CA PHE A 58 12.49 -10.77 6.62
C PHE A 58 12.19 -11.06 8.10
N PRO A 59 12.83 -10.35 9.04
CA PRO A 59 12.87 -10.77 10.46
C PRO A 59 11.52 -10.71 11.18
N HIS A 60 10.49 -10.09 10.57
CA HIS A 60 9.21 -9.82 11.25
C HIS A 60 8.00 -10.55 10.63
N ILE A 61 8.18 -11.47 9.70
CA ILE A 61 7.08 -12.18 9.01
C ILE A 61 6.16 -12.90 10.02
N GLU A 62 6.72 -13.58 11.00
CA GLU A 62 5.92 -14.31 11.99
C GLU A 62 5.11 -13.38 12.92
N TYR A 63 5.63 -12.18 13.20
CA TYR A 63 4.90 -11.18 13.97
C TYR A 63 3.74 -10.59 13.17
N LEU A 64 3.93 -10.36 11.86
CA LEU A 64 2.85 -9.91 10.97
C LEU A 64 1.71 -10.94 10.91
N LYS A 65 2.03 -12.22 10.78
CA LYS A 65 1.03 -13.31 10.82
C LYS A 65 0.27 -13.33 12.15
N LYS A 66 0.98 -13.26 13.28
CA LYS A 66 0.37 -13.24 14.62
C LYS A 66 -0.50 -12.02 14.85
N ALA A 67 -0.15 -10.87 14.28
CA ALA A 67 -0.94 -9.64 14.32
C ALA A 67 -2.18 -9.68 13.39
N GLY A 68 -2.37 -10.76 12.62
CA GLY A 68 -3.55 -10.98 11.78
C GLY A 68 -3.40 -10.58 10.32
N ALA A 69 -2.18 -10.24 9.86
CA ALA A 69 -1.91 -10.09 8.44
C ALA A 69 -1.92 -11.46 7.75
N LYS A 70 -2.42 -11.52 6.52
CA LYS A 70 -2.48 -12.74 5.69
C LYS A 70 -1.40 -12.69 4.62
N PRO A 71 -0.80 -13.83 4.26
CA PRO A 71 0.02 -13.90 3.06
C PRO A 71 -0.81 -13.47 1.84
N GLY A 72 -0.20 -12.74 0.92
CA GLY A 72 -0.84 -12.31 -0.31
C GLY A 72 0.17 -11.90 -1.35
N SER A 73 -0.32 -11.72 -2.58
CA SER A 73 0.47 -11.33 -3.74
C SER A 73 0.04 -9.95 -4.26
N PHE A 74 1.01 -9.17 -4.72
CA PHE A 74 0.78 -7.82 -5.19
C PHE A 74 1.15 -7.67 -6.66
N HIS A 75 0.27 -7.02 -7.42
CA HIS A 75 0.53 -6.54 -8.76
C HIS A 75 0.91 -5.07 -8.71
N CYS A 76 2.12 -4.73 -9.13
CA CYS A 76 2.59 -3.35 -9.14
C CYS A 76 2.29 -2.72 -10.50
N THR A 77 1.50 -1.64 -10.52
CA THR A 77 1.09 -0.92 -11.74
C THR A 77 1.55 0.53 -11.72
N ASP A 78 1.52 1.19 -12.88
CA ASP A 78 1.89 2.61 -13.02
C ASP A 78 0.71 3.56 -12.82
N ARG A 79 -0.49 3.02 -12.62
CA ARG A 79 -1.72 3.79 -12.45
C ARG A 79 -2.68 3.12 -11.48
N VAL A 80 -3.59 3.90 -10.95
CA VAL A 80 -4.69 3.38 -10.12
C VAL A 80 -5.71 2.66 -11.02
N LEU A 81 -6.10 1.44 -10.66
CA LEU A 81 -7.23 0.76 -11.29
C LEU A 81 -8.53 1.26 -10.65
N ILE A 82 -9.39 1.87 -11.47
CA ILE A 82 -10.55 2.62 -10.98
C ILE A 82 -11.81 1.75 -10.95
N THR A 83 -12.03 0.96 -12.00
CA THR A 83 -13.27 0.23 -12.16
C THR A 83 -13.14 -1.23 -11.77
N LYS A 84 -14.26 -1.84 -11.44
CA LYS A 84 -14.37 -3.28 -11.20
C LYS A 84 -13.80 -4.10 -12.37
N GLU A 85 -14.14 -3.71 -13.59
CA GLU A 85 -13.73 -4.41 -14.81
C GLU A 85 -12.22 -4.36 -15.01
N GLU A 86 -11.55 -3.23 -14.68
CA GLU A 86 -10.09 -3.13 -14.71
C GLU A 86 -9.43 -4.06 -13.69
N LYS A 87 -10.01 -4.17 -12.49
CA LYS A 87 -9.51 -5.06 -11.43
C LYS A 87 -9.70 -6.52 -11.78
N GLU A 88 -10.86 -6.88 -12.32
CA GLU A 88 -11.19 -8.24 -12.79
C GLU A 88 -10.20 -8.67 -13.89
N ALA A 89 -10.01 -7.84 -14.91
CA ALA A 89 -9.05 -8.09 -15.98
C ALA A 89 -7.61 -8.23 -15.46
N ALA A 90 -7.20 -7.41 -14.49
CA ALA A 90 -5.88 -7.53 -13.86
C ALA A 90 -5.76 -8.83 -13.07
N HIS A 91 -6.78 -9.22 -12.30
CA HIS A 91 -6.78 -10.49 -11.56
C HIS A 91 -6.68 -11.68 -12.49
N GLU A 92 -7.47 -11.71 -13.56
CA GLU A 92 -7.43 -12.77 -14.58
C GLU A 92 -6.07 -12.88 -15.26
N ALA A 93 -5.41 -11.74 -15.52
CA ALA A 93 -4.13 -11.71 -16.21
C ALA A 93 -2.96 -12.21 -15.36
N VAL A 94 -2.93 -11.87 -14.05
CA VAL A 94 -1.74 -12.11 -13.21
C VAL A 94 -2.01 -12.93 -11.95
N GLY A 95 -3.27 -13.18 -11.59
CA GLY A 95 -3.64 -13.96 -10.41
C GLY A 95 -3.29 -13.32 -9.07
N ALA A 96 -2.92 -12.02 -9.03
CA ALA A 96 -2.55 -11.35 -7.81
C ALA A 96 -3.76 -11.04 -6.92
N ASP A 97 -3.53 -10.93 -5.61
CA ASP A 97 -4.57 -10.65 -4.62
C ASP A 97 -4.92 -9.18 -4.53
N ALA A 98 -3.94 -8.30 -4.74
CA ALA A 98 -4.13 -6.85 -4.66
C ALA A 98 -3.21 -6.10 -5.63
N VAL A 99 -3.54 -4.84 -5.93
CA VAL A 99 -2.80 -3.94 -6.80
C VAL A 99 -2.32 -2.70 -6.03
N GLU A 100 -1.09 -2.30 -6.29
CA GLU A 100 -0.46 -1.12 -5.72
C GLU A 100 0.59 -0.54 -6.69
N MET A 101 1.37 0.48 -6.33
CA MET A 101 2.19 1.23 -7.29
C MET A 101 3.68 1.33 -6.92
N GLU A 102 4.12 0.85 -5.77
CA GLU A 102 5.44 1.17 -5.21
C GLU A 102 6.29 -0.06 -4.83
N SER A 103 5.66 -1.13 -4.32
CA SER A 103 6.39 -2.21 -3.64
C SER A 103 7.39 -2.93 -4.54
N GLY A 104 7.06 -3.16 -5.79
CA GLY A 104 7.96 -3.83 -6.73
C GLY A 104 9.27 -3.06 -6.94
N THR A 105 9.20 -1.72 -6.99
CA THR A 105 10.39 -0.89 -7.10
C THR A 105 11.22 -0.87 -5.82
N ILE A 106 10.54 -0.79 -4.66
CA ILE A 106 11.21 -0.80 -3.35
C ILE A 106 11.89 -2.15 -3.13
N GLN A 107 11.20 -3.26 -3.42
CA GLN A 107 11.75 -4.61 -3.33
C GLN A 107 13.02 -4.76 -4.17
N GLN A 108 12.96 -4.38 -5.45
CA GLN A 108 14.13 -4.44 -6.34
C GLN A 108 15.33 -3.70 -5.77
N LEU A 109 15.15 -2.48 -5.26
CA LEU A 109 16.24 -1.68 -4.69
C LEU A 109 16.80 -2.30 -3.41
N CYS A 110 15.95 -2.90 -2.59
CA CYS A 110 16.38 -3.62 -1.40
C CYS A 110 17.18 -4.89 -1.75
N ASP A 111 16.76 -5.63 -2.79
CA ASP A 111 17.48 -6.81 -3.29
C ASP A 111 18.87 -6.41 -3.80
N GLU A 112 18.97 -5.32 -4.58
CA GLU A 112 20.25 -4.76 -5.07
C GLU A 112 21.17 -4.37 -3.91
N ALA A 113 20.60 -3.86 -2.81
CA ALA A 113 21.32 -3.49 -1.59
C ALA A 113 21.55 -4.66 -0.61
N SER A 114 21.00 -5.85 -0.90
CA SER A 114 21.01 -7.01 0.01
C SER A 114 20.37 -6.71 1.38
N VAL A 115 19.32 -5.88 1.40
CA VAL A 115 18.54 -5.54 2.59
C VAL A 115 17.20 -6.29 2.54
N PRO A 116 16.87 -7.14 3.55
CA PRO A 116 15.59 -7.83 3.59
C PRO A 116 14.41 -6.88 3.49
N CYS A 117 13.42 -7.19 2.64
CA CYS A 117 12.26 -6.35 2.41
C CYS A 117 10.96 -7.13 2.56
N ALA A 118 9.93 -6.45 3.06
CA ALA A 118 8.56 -6.95 3.03
C ALA A 118 7.58 -5.83 2.70
N THR A 119 6.46 -6.23 2.12
CA THR A 119 5.34 -5.35 1.78
C THR A 119 4.15 -5.70 2.66
N VAL A 120 3.53 -4.70 3.27
CA VAL A 120 2.27 -4.85 4.00
C VAL A 120 1.27 -3.84 3.44
N ARG A 121 0.11 -4.32 3.02
CA ARG A 121 -0.95 -3.46 2.47
C ARG A 121 -2.29 -3.83 3.08
N VAL A 122 -3.12 -2.83 3.31
CA VAL A 122 -4.54 -3.04 3.60
C VAL A 122 -5.35 -2.83 2.33
N ILE A 123 -6.28 -3.73 2.05
CA ILE A 123 -7.22 -3.56 0.94
C ILE A 123 -8.14 -2.39 1.25
N SER A 124 -8.01 -1.31 0.47
CA SER A 124 -8.77 -0.06 0.63
C SER A 124 -10.14 -0.09 -0.04
N ASP A 125 -10.24 -0.84 -1.13
CA ASP A 125 -11.42 -1.02 -1.95
C ASP A 125 -11.44 -2.47 -2.49
N ALA A 126 -12.57 -3.14 -2.38
CA ALA A 126 -12.70 -4.53 -2.77
C ALA A 126 -12.67 -4.70 -4.31
N ALA A 127 -12.48 -5.93 -4.78
CA ALA A 127 -12.38 -6.25 -6.20
C ALA A 127 -13.64 -5.84 -7.00
N ASP A 128 -14.80 -5.87 -6.36
CA ASP A 128 -16.10 -5.50 -6.95
C ASP A 128 -16.49 -4.02 -6.77
N GLU A 129 -15.64 -3.21 -6.15
CA GLU A 129 -15.87 -1.79 -5.93
C GLU A 129 -15.23 -0.94 -7.04
N THR A 130 -16.00 -0.01 -7.60
CA THR A 130 -15.50 1.08 -8.44
C THR A 130 -15.19 2.29 -7.57
N LEU A 131 -14.04 2.92 -7.78
CA LEU A 131 -13.64 4.11 -7.03
C LEU A 131 -14.53 5.32 -7.38
N PRO A 132 -14.82 6.22 -6.43
CA PRO A 132 -15.77 7.32 -6.64
C PRO A 132 -15.28 8.38 -7.62
N LEU A 133 -13.98 8.47 -7.84
CA LEU A 133 -13.33 9.39 -8.79
C LEU A 133 -12.20 8.69 -9.53
N ASP A 134 -11.87 9.21 -10.70
CA ASP A 134 -10.63 8.82 -11.39
C ASP A 134 -9.42 9.53 -10.73
N PHE A 135 -8.81 8.82 -9.80
CA PHE A 135 -7.64 9.32 -9.07
C PHE A 135 -6.44 9.58 -9.98
N ASN A 136 -6.34 8.94 -11.15
CA ASN A 136 -5.27 9.21 -12.10
C ASN A 136 -5.35 10.65 -12.63
N GLN A 137 -6.56 11.22 -12.77
CA GLN A 137 -6.74 12.60 -13.18
C GLN A 137 -6.52 13.63 -12.05
N LEU A 138 -6.42 13.15 -10.80
CA LEU A 138 -6.17 13.99 -9.63
C LEU A 138 -4.69 14.12 -9.30
N LEU A 139 -3.84 13.27 -9.87
CA LEU A 139 -2.40 13.32 -9.65
C LEU A 139 -1.78 14.44 -10.48
N SER A 140 -0.90 15.21 -9.85
CA SER A 140 -0.03 16.19 -10.49
C SER A 140 1.21 15.49 -11.10
N THR A 141 2.03 16.23 -11.80
CA THR A 141 3.26 15.71 -12.44
C THR A 141 4.29 15.14 -11.45
N ASP A 142 4.21 15.55 -10.19
CA ASP A 142 5.04 15.06 -9.07
C ASP A 142 4.33 13.97 -8.25
N ASN A 143 3.27 13.36 -8.79
CA ASN A 143 2.48 12.30 -8.18
C ASN A 143 1.91 12.66 -6.79
N THR A 144 1.55 13.93 -6.59
CA THR A 144 0.78 14.38 -5.44
C THR A 144 -0.66 14.67 -5.85
N ILE A 145 -1.60 14.62 -4.88
CA ILE A 145 -3.00 14.96 -5.17
C ILE A 145 -3.13 16.47 -5.40
N SER A 146 -3.52 16.86 -6.60
CA SER A 146 -3.81 18.24 -6.94
C SER A 146 -5.13 18.71 -6.33
N HIS A 147 -5.07 19.62 -5.36
CA HIS A 147 -6.26 20.22 -4.77
C HIS A 147 -7.13 20.96 -5.80
N ALA A 148 -6.50 21.56 -6.81
CA ALA A 148 -7.21 22.23 -7.89
C ALA A 148 -7.96 21.23 -8.78
N ALA A 149 -7.33 20.11 -9.13
CA ALA A 149 -7.99 19.03 -9.89
C ALA A 149 -9.15 18.42 -9.09
N LEU A 150 -8.95 18.17 -7.80
CA LEU A 150 -10.00 17.67 -6.92
C LEU A 150 -11.19 18.66 -6.83
N ALA A 151 -10.92 19.95 -6.59
CA ALA A 151 -11.96 20.97 -6.55
C ALA A 151 -12.74 21.04 -7.88
N LYS A 152 -12.03 20.99 -9.02
CA LYS A 152 -12.66 20.96 -10.35
C LYS A 152 -13.53 19.71 -10.54
N ALA A 153 -13.07 18.56 -10.13
CA ALA A 153 -13.83 17.30 -10.21
C ALA A 153 -15.13 17.38 -9.39
N LEU A 154 -15.07 17.96 -8.17
CA LEU A 154 -16.22 18.14 -7.30
C LEU A 154 -17.24 19.16 -7.84
N ILE A 155 -16.77 20.25 -8.47
CA ILE A 155 -17.65 21.24 -9.11
C ILE A 155 -18.36 20.60 -10.31
N ASN A 156 -17.68 19.79 -11.09
CA ASN A 156 -18.22 19.14 -12.28
C ASN A 156 -19.16 17.98 -11.96
N SER A 157 -19.04 17.34 -10.80
CA SER A 157 -19.81 16.16 -10.38
C SER A 157 -20.18 16.25 -8.89
N PRO A 158 -21.00 17.22 -8.48
CA PRO A 158 -21.36 17.43 -7.08
C PRO A 158 -22.15 16.23 -6.49
N GLU A 159 -22.82 15.46 -7.31
CA GLU A 159 -23.52 14.23 -6.93
C GLU A 159 -22.58 13.15 -6.36
N ARG A 160 -21.28 13.23 -6.63
CA ARG A 160 -20.28 12.29 -6.13
C ARG A 160 -19.74 12.64 -4.74
N ILE A 161 -20.07 13.80 -4.21
CA ILE A 161 -19.61 14.24 -2.87
C ILE A 161 -20.00 13.25 -1.77
N PRO A 162 -21.23 12.72 -1.69
CA PRO A 162 -21.58 11.71 -0.68
C PRO A 162 -20.75 10.43 -0.80
N ASP A 163 -20.41 10.01 -2.01
CA ASP A 163 -19.59 8.82 -2.25
C ASP A 163 -18.15 9.03 -1.77
N LEU A 164 -17.60 10.22 -1.98
CA LEU A 164 -16.28 10.59 -1.47
C LEU A 164 -16.22 10.65 0.05
N ILE A 165 -17.27 11.16 0.69
CA ILE A 165 -17.35 11.18 2.17
C ILE A 165 -17.36 9.74 2.70
N ARG A 166 -18.16 8.88 2.09
CA ARG A 166 -18.19 7.44 2.43
C ARG A 166 -16.85 6.76 2.18
N PHE A 167 -16.23 7.04 1.04
CA PHE A 167 -14.91 6.52 0.70
C PHE A 167 -13.86 6.96 1.72
N ARG A 168 -13.83 8.22 2.11
CA ARG A 168 -12.94 8.73 3.16
C ARG A 168 -13.10 7.97 4.48
N SER A 169 -14.34 7.72 4.94
CA SER A 169 -14.58 6.93 6.16
C SER A 169 -13.99 5.52 6.04
N LYS A 170 -14.24 4.87 4.91
CA LYS A 170 -13.70 3.52 4.60
C LYS A 170 -12.15 3.49 4.64
N ILE A 171 -11.51 4.51 4.05
CA ILE A 171 -10.04 4.65 4.07
C ILE A 171 -9.51 4.85 5.48
N THR A 172 -10.20 5.64 6.31
CA THR A 172 -9.82 5.85 7.71
C THR A 172 -9.88 4.53 8.50
N GLU A 173 -10.94 3.76 8.35
CA GLU A 173 -11.09 2.43 8.99
C GLU A 173 -9.99 1.45 8.54
N CYS A 174 -9.63 1.47 7.24
CA CYS A 174 -8.53 0.67 6.71
C CYS A 174 -7.17 1.11 7.29
N ALA A 175 -6.93 2.41 7.41
CA ALA A 175 -5.71 2.96 8.00
C ALA A 175 -5.57 2.55 9.48
N GLU A 176 -6.65 2.63 10.25
CA GLU A 176 -6.67 2.20 11.66
C GLU A 176 -6.35 0.71 11.77
N ARG A 177 -6.92 -0.12 10.89
CA ARG A 177 -6.67 -1.55 10.89
C ARG A 177 -5.20 -1.89 10.52
N LEU A 178 -4.66 -1.24 9.51
CA LEU A 178 -3.25 -1.38 9.15
C LEU A 178 -2.34 -0.95 10.30
N SER A 179 -2.63 0.20 10.92
CA SER A 179 -1.89 0.72 12.07
C SER A 179 -1.91 -0.26 13.25
N ALA A 180 -3.06 -0.86 13.57
CA ALA A 180 -3.17 -1.85 14.63
C ALA A 180 -2.28 -3.07 14.36
N VAL A 181 -2.35 -3.64 13.15
CA VAL A 181 -1.54 -4.80 12.76
C VAL A 181 -0.04 -4.49 12.83
N LEU A 182 0.38 -3.32 12.31
CA LEU A 182 1.80 -2.92 12.35
C LEU A 182 2.28 -2.68 13.79
N THR A 183 1.46 -2.03 14.61
CA THR A 183 1.78 -1.76 16.02
C THR A 183 1.93 -3.06 16.80
N ASP A 184 1.00 -3.99 16.65
CA ASP A 184 1.05 -5.30 17.32
C ASP A 184 2.27 -6.11 16.90
N ALA A 185 2.59 -6.12 15.59
CA ALA A 185 3.78 -6.81 15.08
C ALA A 185 5.08 -6.21 15.64
N LEU A 186 5.18 -4.88 15.73
CA LEU A 186 6.36 -4.19 16.26
C LEU A 186 6.51 -4.38 17.78
N ILE A 187 5.41 -4.31 18.54
CA ILE A 187 5.44 -4.51 20.01
C ILE A 187 5.86 -5.94 20.35
N GLN A 188 5.32 -6.95 19.66
CA GLN A 188 5.68 -8.34 19.88
C GLN A 188 7.18 -8.60 19.59
N ASN A 189 7.73 -7.93 18.58
CA ASN A 189 9.16 -7.99 18.30
C ASN A 189 10.02 -7.42 19.45
N ILE A 190 9.65 -6.27 20.01
CA ILE A 190 10.37 -5.64 21.13
C ILE A 190 10.35 -6.53 22.37
N GLN A 191 9.24 -7.19 22.66
CA GLN A 191 9.09 -8.07 23.83
C GLN A 191 9.82 -9.42 23.68
N SER A 192 10.10 -9.83 22.45
CA SER A 192 10.75 -11.12 22.14
C SER A 192 12.26 -11.01 21.92
N SER A 193 12.80 -9.78 21.92
CA SER A 193 14.24 -9.55 21.84
C SER A 193 14.86 -9.74 23.23
N PRO A 194 15.88 -10.62 23.37
CA PRO A 194 16.51 -10.96 24.64
C PRO A 194 17.26 -9.78 25.28
#